data_e67dc5bd503c3e411cb467543fe02adc
#
_entry.id   e67dc5bd503c3e411cb467543fe02adc
#
_cell.length_a   1.000
_cell.length_b   1.000
_cell.length_c   1.000
_cell.angle_alpha   90.00
_cell.angle_beta   90.00
_cell.angle_gamma   90.00
#
_symmetry.space_group_name_H-M   'P 1'
#
loop_
_entity.id
_entity.type
_entity.pdbx_description
1 polymer ?
#
loop_
_entity_poly.entity_id
_entity_poly.type
_entity_poly.pdbx_seq_one_letter_code
_entity_poly.pdbx_strand_id
1 'polypeptide(L)'
;MGLLIDGNWSTAWYDTEKTDGKFVREDAGFRHWITADGAAGPTGKAGFKAVSGRYHLYVSHACPWAHRTMIFRHLKALDAHISVSVVHPLMLDNGWSFATDEFATGDTLYKSDFLYQIYQKSKPDATGRVTVPVLWDKQTEQIVSNESSEIIRMFNSTFDAITGNRLDFWPAASRNACLLYTSD
;
A
#
# COMPACT_ATOMS: atom_id res chain seq x y z
N MET A 1 -8.23 16.02 -1.61
CA MET A 1 -7.57 14.88 -2.29
C MET A 1 -6.75 15.43 -3.43
N GLY A 2 -5.59 14.87 -3.77
CA GLY A 2 -4.73 15.38 -4.82
C GLY A 2 -3.88 14.28 -5.46
N LEU A 3 -2.97 14.70 -6.34
CA LEU A 3 -2.06 13.81 -7.05
C LEU A 3 -0.68 14.46 -7.18
N LEU A 4 0.32 13.66 -7.50
CA LEU A 4 1.62 14.12 -7.96
C LEU A 4 1.60 14.24 -9.49
N ILE A 5 2.24 15.27 -10.00
CA ILE A 5 2.55 15.48 -11.43
C ILE A 5 4.03 15.80 -11.51
N ASP A 6 4.81 14.90 -12.10
CA ASP A 6 6.27 15.02 -12.21
C ASP A 6 6.92 15.40 -10.86
N GLY A 7 6.49 14.69 -9.81
CA GLY A 7 6.95 14.90 -8.44
C GLY A 7 6.36 16.11 -7.70
N ASN A 8 5.56 16.94 -8.35
CA ASN A 8 4.96 18.11 -7.71
C ASN A 8 3.55 17.82 -7.23
N TRP A 9 3.23 18.21 -5.98
CA TRP A 9 1.90 18.07 -5.44
C TRP A 9 0.90 19.00 -6.14
N SER A 10 -0.25 18.46 -6.51
CA SER A 10 -1.37 19.17 -7.12
C SER A 10 -2.68 18.80 -6.44
N THR A 11 -3.53 19.79 -6.19
CA THR A 11 -4.88 19.61 -5.68
C THR A 11 -5.91 19.24 -6.75
N ALA A 12 -5.46 19.04 -8.00
CA ALA A 12 -6.33 18.69 -9.11
C ALA A 12 -7.14 17.43 -8.82
N TRP A 13 -8.41 17.47 -9.22
CA TRP A 13 -9.35 16.37 -9.08
C TRP A 13 -9.43 15.56 -10.38
N TYR A 14 -10.32 14.58 -10.43
CA TYR A 14 -10.62 13.85 -11.64
C TYR A 14 -11.19 14.80 -12.70
N ASP A 15 -10.63 14.76 -13.91
CA ASP A 15 -11.19 15.44 -15.08
C ASP A 15 -12.38 14.61 -15.61
N THR A 16 -13.56 14.90 -15.10
CA THR A 16 -14.79 14.20 -15.47
C THR A 16 -15.27 14.60 -16.88
N GLU A 17 -14.80 15.71 -17.43
CA GLU A 17 -15.16 16.13 -18.80
C GLU A 17 -14.56 15.18 -19.84
N LYS A 18 -13.34 14.69 -19.62
CA LYS A 18 -12.68 13.70 -20.50
C LYS A 18 -13.34 12.32 -20.51
N THR A 19 -14.18 12.02 -19.53
CA THR A 19 -14.78 10.69 -19.34
C THR A 19 -16.30 10.69 -19.44
N ASP A 20 -16.92 11.75 -19.97
CA ASP A 20 -18.39 11.91 -19.99
C ASP A 20 -19.05 11.69 -18.63
N GLY A 21 -18.44 12.19 -17.57
CA GLY A 21 -18.91 12.03 -16.20
C GLY A 21 -18.64 10.63 -15.58
N LYS A 22 -18.03 9.70 -16.31
CA LYS A 22 -17.71 8.37 -15.81
C LYS A 22 -16.50 8.41 -14.90
N PHE A 23 -16.59 7.68 -13.79
CA PHE A 23 -15.42 7.41 -12.96
C PHE A 23 -14.54 6.36 -13.62
N VAL A 24 -13.36 6.77 -14.06
CA VAL A 24 -12.33 5.87 -14.59
C VAL A 24 -11.22 5.78 -13.55
N ARG A 25 -11.04 4.60 -12.95
CA ARG A 25 -9.95 4.34 -12.01
C ARG A 25 -8.68 4.03 -12.79
N GLU A 26 -7.62 4.77 -12.49
CA GLU A 26 -6.27 4.43 -12.96
C GLU A 26 -5.68 3.31 -12.11
N ASP A 27 -4.90 2.45 -12.73
CA ASP A 27 -4.16 1.40 -12.04
C ASP A 27 -3.17 1.99 -11.01
N ALA A 28 -2.92 1.23 -9.96
CA ALA A 28 -1.89 1.58 -8.98
C ALA A 28 -0.51 1.65 -9.65
N GLY A 29 0.22 2.74 -9.39
CA GLY A 29 1.51 3.01 -10.06
C GLY A 29 2.68 2.17 -9.53
N PHE A 30 2.56 1.57 -8.35
CA PHE A 30 3.60 0.76 -7.71
C PHE A 30 3.06 -0.66 -7.50
N ARG A 31 3.60 -1.63 -8.26
CA ARG A 31 3.09 -3.01 -8.30
C ARG A 31 4.22 -4.03 -8.29
N HIS A 32 5.20 -3.84 -7.42
CA HIS A 32 6.21 -4.85 -7.12
C HIS A 32 5.67 -5.85 -6.08
N TRP A 33 6.35 -6.99 -5.96
CA TRP A 33 5.93 -8.05 -5.05
C TRP A 33 7.04 -8.41 -4.07
N ILE A 34 6.65 -8.59 -2.81
CA ILE A 34 7.46 -9.35 -1.87
C ILE A 34 7.27 -10.83 -2.20
N THR A 35 8.39 -11.55 -2.35
CA THR A 35 8.39 -13.00 -2.53
C THR A 35 9.28 -13.66 -1.49
N ALA A 36 9.13 -14.95 -1.25
CA ALA A 36 9.88 -15.67 -0.21
C ALA A 36 11.40 -15.63 -0.45
N ASP A 37 11.81 -15.64 -1.69
CA ASP A 37 13.23 -15.66 -2.13
C ASP A 37 13.73 -14.32 -2.69
N GLY A 38 12.84 -13.37 -2.96
CA GLY A 38 13.14 -12.09 -3.59
C GLY A 38 13.10 -12.11 -5.12
N ALA A 39 12.61 -13.19 -5.73
CA ALA A 39 12.36 -13.25 -7.17
C ALA A 39 11.25 -12.27 -7.59
N ALA A 40 11.13 -11.95 -8.88
CA ALA A 40 10.02 -11.15 -9.38
C ALA A 40 8.68 -11.87 -9.16
N GLY A 41 7.65 -11.11 -8.79
CA GLY A 41 6.27 -11.59 -8.70
C GLY A 41 5.55 -11.52 -10.05
N PRO A 42 4.20 -11.60 -10.03
CA PRO A 42 3.37 -11.47 -11.24
C PRO A 42 3.58 -10.14 -11.99
N THR A 43 3.91 -9.09 -11.25
CA THR A 43 4.21 -7.76 -11.80
C THR A 43 5.45 -7.18 -11.14
N GLY A 44 6.06 -6.17 -11.78
CA GLY A 44 7.19 -5.43 -11.25
C GLY A 44 8.52 -6.16 -11.32
N LYS A 45 9.51 -5.71 -10.53
CA LYS A 45 10.89 -6.21 -10.51
C LYS A 45 11.16 -7.10 -9.29
N ALA A 46 12.22 -7.92 -9.39
CA ALA A 46 12.77 -8.66 -8.25
C ALA A 46 13.46 -7.75 -7.23
N GLY A 47 13.84 -8.31 -6.07
CA GLY A 47 14.63 -7.63 -5.04
C GLY A 47 13.94 -7.48 -3.69
N PHE A 48 12.66 -7.81 -3.60
CA PHE A 48 11.85 -7.67 -2.38
C PHE A 48 11.65 -9.04 -1.70
N LYS A 49 12.71 -9.53 -1.07
CA LYS A 49 12.66 -10.78 -0.30
C LYS A 49 11.92 -10.58 1.01
N ALA A 50 11.09 -11.56 1.41
CA ALA A 50 10.45 -11.59 2.72
C ALA A 50 11.53 -11.66 3.82
N VAL A 51 11.60 -10.61 4.63
CA VAL A 51 12.52 -10.48 5.77
C VAL A 51 11.77 -9.81 6.91
N SER A 52 11.90 -10.38 8.11
CA SER A 52 11.32 -9.78 9.33
C SER A 52 11.88 -8.39 9.58
N GLY A 53 11.00 -7.43 9.88
CA GLY A 53 11.38 -6.07 10.20
C GLY A 53 11.79 -5.20 9.01
N ARG A 54 11.87 -5.74 7.78
CA ARG A 54 12.27 -4.99 6.57
C ARG A 54 11.19 -4.03 6.09
N TYR A 55 9.94 -4.42 6.17
CA TYR A 55 8.84 -3.69 5.56
C TYR A 55 8.06 -2.84 6.54
N HIS A 56 7.39 -1.84 6.00
CA HIS A 56 6.53 -0.92 6.72
C HIS A 56 5.24 -0.69 5.92
N LEU A 57 4.12 -0.51 6.61
CA LEU A 57 2.81 -0.29 6.00
C LEU A 57 2.27 1.07 6.41
N TYR A 58 2.00 1.95 5.43
CA TYR A 58 1.27 3.20 5.65
C TYR A 58 -0.21 2.97 5.36
N VAL A 59 -1.07 3.34 6.29
CA VAL A 59 -2.53 3.09 6.23
C VAL A 59 -3.32 4.27 6.74
N SER A 60 -4.63 4.27 6.48
CA SER A 60 -5.62 5.09 7.19
C SER A 60 -6.73 4.21 7.73
N HIS A 61 -7.16 4.44 8.94
CA HIS A 61 -8.33 3.76 9.50
C HIS A 61 -9.64 4.13 8.79
N ALA A 62 -9.67 5.26 8.09
CA ALA A 62 -10.83 5.68 7.28
C ALA A 62 -10.91 5.00 5.90
N CYS A 63 -9.86 4.27 5.48
CA CYS A 63 -9.80 3.67 4.15
C CYS A 63 -10.06 2.15 4.20
N PRO A 64 -11.17 1.63 3.61
CA PRO A 64 -11.47 0.21 3.62
C PRO A 64 -10.42 -0.64 2.89
N TRP A 65 -9.79 -0.09 1.85
CA TRP A 65 -8.73 -0.77 1.11
C TRP A 65 -7.45 -0.93 1.95
N ALA A 66 -7.11 0.06 2.76
CA ALA A 66 -6.01 -0.05 3.72
C ALA A 66 -6.38 -0.98 4.88
N HIS A 67 -7.62 -0.95 5.35
CA HIS A 67 -8.09 -1.78 6.45
C HIS A 67 -7.93 -3.28 6.15
N ARG A 68 -8.26 -3.75 4.95
CA ARG A 68 -8.05 -5.18 4.61
C ARG A 68 -6.59 -5.61 4.72
N THR A 69 -5.62 -4.73 4.46
CA THR A 69 -4.20 -5.05 4.63
C THR A 69 -3.81 -5.17 6.10
N MET A 70 -4.41 -4.38 6.98
CA MET A 70 -4.25 -4.50 8.45
C MET A 70 -4.86 -5.81 8.96
N ILE A 71 -6.04 -6.21 8.47
CA ILE A 71 -6.67 -7.50 8.82
C ILE A 71 -5.72 -8.65 8.44
N PHE A 72 -5.20 -8.68 7.21
CA PHE A 72 -4.26 -9.72 6.79
C PHE A 72 -2.96 -9.71 7.60
N ARG A 73 -2.42 -8.51 7.89
CA ARG A 73 -1.25 -8.36 8.74
C ARG A 73 -1.45 -9.07 10.10
N HIS A 74 -2.60 -8.85 10.73
CA HIS A 74 -2.92 -9.46 12.01
C HIS A 74 -3.18 -10.96 11.87
N LEU A 75 -4.05 -11.40 10.96
CA LEU A 75 -4.40 -12.81 10.75
C LEU A 75 -3.20 -13.68 10.39
N LYS A 76 -2.20 -13.11 9.74
CA LYS A 76 -0.97 -13.79 9.33
C LYS A 76 0.19 -13.63 10.36
N ALA A 77 -0.11 -13.12 11.55
CA ALA A 77 0.87 -12.89 12.62
C ALA A 77 2.06 -12.01 12.20
N LEU A 78 1.82 -11.00 11.36
CA LEU A 78 2.84 -10.09 10.84
C LEU A 78 3.04 -8.85 11.72
N ASP A 79 2.35 -8.75 12.87
CA ASP A 79 2.38 -7.57 13.74
C ASP A 79 3.80 -7.25 14.26
N ALA A 80 4.59 -8.27 14.56
CA ALA A 80 5.99 -8.10 14.97
C ALA A 80 6.98 -7.97 13.79
N HIS A 81 6.54 -8.23 12.55
CA HIS A 81 7.41 -8.35 11.38
C HIS A 81 7.27 -7.19 10.40
N ILE A 82 6.11 -6.51 10.39
CA ILE A 82 5.82 -5.36 9.51
C ILE A 82 5.29 -4.23 10.39
N SER A 83 6.05 -3.16 10.52
CA SER A 83 5.66 -1.97 11.27
C SER A 83 4.61 -1.15 10.52
N VAL A 84 3.90 -0.26 11.22
CA VAL A 84 2.79 0.53 10.66
C VAL A 84 2.91 1.99 11.05
N SER A 85 2.57 2.87 10.13
CA SER A 85 2.22 4.28 10.37
C SER A 85 0.80 4.55 9.89
N VAL A 86 0.04 5.28 10.68
CA VAL A 86 -1.35 5.62 10.39
C VAL A 86 -1.42 7.11 10.07
N VAL A 87 -1.90 7.45 8.87
CA VAL A 87 -2.18 8.83 8.48
C VAL A 87 -3.49 9.31 9.10
N HIS A 88 -3.61 10.62 9.27
CA HIS A 88 -4.83 11.24 9.80
C HIS A 88 -6.02 10.95 8.89
N PRO A 89 -7.21 10.60 9.44
CA PRO A 89 -8.38 10.20 8.64
C PRO A 89 -8.98 11.36 7.82
N LEU A 90 -8.82 12.61 8.27
CA LEU A 90 -9.30 13.78 7.56
C LEU A 90 -8.30 14.20 6.48
N MET A 91 -8.73 14.11 5.23
CA MET A 91 -7.94 14.47 4.06
C MET A 91 -8.29 15.89 3.62
N LEU A 92 -7.33 16.81 3.72
CA LEU A 92 -7.44 18.22 3.31
C LEU A 92 -6.66 18.49 2.01
N ASP A 93 -6.34 19.76 1.76
CA ASP A 93 -5.69 20.22 0.51
C ASP A 93 -4.38 19.51 0.18
N ASN A 94 -3.59 19.16 1.21
CA ASN A 94 -2.34 18.41 1.05
C ASN A 94 -2.52 16.89 1.10
N GLY A 95 -3.75 16.38 0.95
CA GLY A 95 -4.04 14.95 0.96
C GLY A 95 -3.92 14.32 2.34
N TRP A 96 -3.37 13.12 2.39
CA TRP A 96 -3.13 12.38 3.63
C TRP A 96 -2.02 13.03 4.45
N SER A 97 -2.34 13.54 5.65
CA SER A 97 -1.36 14.12 6.56
C SER A 97 -0.88 13.11 7.60
N PHE A 98 0.30 13.36 8.15
CA PHE A 98 0.84 12.65 9.31
C PHE A 98 0.66 13.45 10.62
N ALA A 99 -0.32 14.36 10.67
CA ALA A 99 -0.71 14.99 11.92
C ALA A 99 -1.08 13.92 12.95
N THR A 100 -0.58 14.06 14.17
CA THR A 100 -0.77 13.07 15.23
C THR A 100 -1.91 13.46 16.15
N ASP A 101 -2.79 12.50 16.41
CA ASP A 101 -3.86 12.59 17.40
C ASP A 101 -4.23 11.18 17.90
N GLU A 102 -5.43 11.02 18.46
CA GLU A 102 -5.93 9.70 18.91
C GLU A 102 -6.23 8.73 17.75
N PHE A 103 -6.30 9.21 16.48
CA PHE A 103 -6.64 8.42 15.30
C PHE A 103 -5.43 8.17 14.38
N ALA A 104 -4.31 8.84 14.61
CA ALA A 104 -3.14 8.81 13.74
C ALA A 104 -1.82 8.75 14.51
N THR A 105 -0.88 7.92 14.04
CA THR A 105 0.44 7.76 14.67
C THR A 105 1.48 8.75 14.14
N GLY A 106 1.17 9.42 13.04
CA GLY A 106 2.18 10.14 12.25
C GLY A 106 3.12 9.20 11.49
N ASP A 107 4.07 9.78 10.76
CA ASP A 107 5.14 9.01 10.12
C ASP A 107 6.19 8.61 11.15
N THR A 108 6.22 7.33 11.48
CA THR A 108 7.14 6.79 12.48
C THR A 108 8.56 6.56 11.95
N LEU A 109 8.75 6.57 10.61
CA LEU A 109 10.05 6.32 9.98
C LEU A 109 10.82 7.61 9.67
N TYR A 110 10.20 8.55 8.97
CA TYR A 110 10.91 9.72 8.40
C TYR A 110 10.44 11.04 8.97
N LYS A 111 9.38 11.06 9.78
CA LYS A 111 8.76 12.28 10.33
C LYS A 111 8.26 13.24 9.24
N SER A 112 7.80 12.67 8.13
CA SER A 112 7.16 13.43 7.05
C SER A 112 5.87 14.08 7.52
N ASP A 113 5.48 15.21 6.93
CA ASP A 113 4.21 15.87 7.23
C ASP A 113 3.04 15.27 6.44
N PHE A 114 3.32 14.78 5.21
CA PHE A 114 2.31 14.28 4.28
C PHE A 114 2.75 13.01 3.55
N LEU A 115 1.79 12.16 3.23
CA LEU A 115 2.05 10.88 2.55
C LEU A 115 2.68 11.06 1.15
N TYR A 116 2.38 12.14 0.44
CA TYR A 116 2.97 12.37 -0.88
C TYR A 116 4.51 12.49 -0.81
N GLN A 117 5.08 12.90 0.31
CA GLN A 117 6.53 12.97 0.51
C GLN A 117 7.17 11.56 0.52
N ILE A 118 6.44 10.53 0.96
CA ILE A 118 6.87 9.13 0.87
C ILE A 118 6.90 8.68 -0.60
N TYR A 119 5.92 9.09 -1.41
CA TYR A 119 5.92 8.82 -2.85
C TYR A 119 7.09 9.50 -3.55
N GLN A 120 7.34 10.79 -3.26
CA GLN A 120 8.49 11.54 -3.79
C GLN A 120 9.83 10.90 -3.37
N LYS A 121 9.95 10.41 -2.12
CA LYS A 121 11.14 9.71 -1.64
C LYS A 121 11.39 8.43 -2.42
N SER A 122 10.34 7.66 -2.75
CA SER A 122 10.41 6.46 -3.57
C SER A 122 10.76 6.74 -5.03
N LYS A 123 10.14 7.77 -5.59
CA LYS A 123 10.28 8.18 -6.99
C LYS A 123 10.10 9.70 -7.08
N PRO A 124 11.20 10.48 -7.21
CA PRO A 124 11.15 11.95 -7.19
C PRO A 124 10.26 12.59 -8.26
N ASP A 125 10.14 11.93 -9.43
CA ASP A 125 9.31 12.32 -10.56
C ASP A 125 7.97 11.58 -10.61
N ALA A 126 7.47 11.08 -9.46
CA ALA A 126 6.22 10.33 -9.43
C ALA A 126 5.06 11.15 -10.02
N THR A 127 4.26 10.49 -10.86
CA THR A 127 2.99 11.03 -11.36
C THR A 127 1.89 10.03 -11.02
N GLY A 128 0.77 10.52 -10.49
CA GLY A 128 -0.38 9.72 -10.11
C GLY A 128 -0.93 10.05 -8.73
N ARG A 129 -1.96 9.34 -8.34
CA ARG A 129 -2.65 9.57 -7.07
C ARG A 129 -1.88 9.04 -5.88
N VAL A 130 -1.90 9.82 -4.80
CA VAL A 130 -1.30 9.44 -3.52
C VAL A 130 -2.37 8.77 -2.66
N THR A 131 -2.28 7.46 -2.55
CA THR A 131 -3.29 6.60 -1.91
C THR A 131 -2.72 5.78 -0.76
N VAL A 132 -3.58 5.25 0.09
CA VAL A 132 -3.29 4.20 1.07
C VAL A 132 -4.08 2.93 0.69
N PRO A 133 -3.53 1.71 0.99
CA PRO A 133 -2.28 1.43 1.68
C PRO A 133 -1.04 1.69 0.84
N VAL A 134 0.11 1.85 1.50
CA VAL A 134 1.43 1.81 0.87
C VAL A 134 2.29 0.79 1.61
N LEU A 135 2.78 -0.22 0.88
CA LEU A 135 3.77 -1.15 1.38
C LEU A 135 5.17 -0.64 1.00
N TRP A 136 5.95 -0.32 2.02
CA TRP A 136 7.26 0.32 1.91
C TRP A 136 8.39 -0.65 2.26
N ASP A 137 9.47 -0.61 1.51
CA ASP A 137 10.71 -1.31 1.81
C ASP A 137 11.72 -0.35 2.46
N LYS A 138 12.00 -0.55 3.74
CA LYS A 138 12.95 0.27 4.51
C LYS A 138 14.40 0.10 4.07
N GLN A 139 14.74 -1.02 3.43
CA GLN A 139 16.10 -1.32 2.98
C GLN A 139 16.46 -0.56 1.70
N THR A 140 15.53 -0.49 0.75
CA THR A 140 15.76 0.15 -0.55
C THR A 140 15.14 1.54 -0.64
N GLU A 141 14.41 1.97 0.40
CA GLU A 141 13.67 3.22 0.46
C GLU A 141 12.73 3.41 -0.76
N GLN A 142 11.95 2.36 -1.05
CA GLN A 142 11.03 2.34 -2.19
C GLN A 142 9.65 1.84 -1.78
N ILE A 143 8.62 2.33 -2.48
CA ILE A 143 7.30 1.72 -2.43
C ILE A 143 7.36 0.39 -3.17
N VAL A 144 6.97 -0.69 -2.49
CA VAL A 144 6.81 -2.01 -3.11
C VAL A 144 5.50 -2.05 -3.87
N SER A 145 4.40 -1.75 -3.19
CA SER A 145 3.06 -1.76 -3.79
C SER A 145 2.13 -0.78 -3.07
N ASN A 146 1.23 -0.15 -3.82
CA ASN A 146 0.09 0.59 -3.30
C ASN A 146 -1.25 -0.02 -3.78
N GLU A 147 -1.23 -1.28 -4.25
CA GLU A 147 -2.41 -2.05 -4.60
C GLU A 147 -2.77 -3.02 -3.47
N SER A 148 -3.86 -2.73 -2.77
CA SER A 148 -4.26 -3.47 -1.57
C SER A 148 -4.59 -4.93 -1.83
N SER A 149 -5.15 -5.27 -3.01
CA SER A 149 -5.45 -6.64 -3.40
C SER A 149 -4.19 -7.51 -3.57
N GLU A 150 -3.10 -6.91 -4.05
CA GLU A 150 -1.81 -7.57 -4.17
C GLU A 150 -1.09 -7.67 -2.83
N ILE A 151 -1.18 -6.61 -2.00
CA ILE A 151 -0.57 -6.60 -0.66
C ILE A 151 -1.14 -7.74 0.20
N ILE A 152 -2.47 -7.95 0.21
CA ILE A 152 -3.05 -9.06 0.98
C ILE A 152 -2.65 -10.43 0.44
N ARG A 153 -2.42 -10.58 -0.87
CA ARG A 153 -1.90 -11.83 -1.46
C ARG A 153 -0.45 -12.08 -1.05
N MET A 154 0.39 -11.04 -1.03
CA MET A 154 1.75 -11.13 -0.49
C MET A 154 1.74 -11.56 0.98
N PHE A 155 0.89 -10.95 1.80
CA PHE A 155 0.78 -11.28 3.22
C PHE A 155 0.24 -12.69 3.45
N ASN A 156 -0.62 -13.19 2.56
CA ASN A 156 -1.27 -14.50 2.70
C ASN A 156 -0.30 -15.69 2.81
N SER A 157 0.86 -15.64 2.13
CA SER A 157 1.74 -16.81 2.09
C SER A 157 3.24 -16.50 2.13
N THR A 158 3.65 -15.30 1.72
CA THR A 158 5.07 -15.00 1.48
C THR A 158 5.92 -15.04 2.76
N PHE A 159 5.31 -14.78 3.91
CA PHE A 159 5.97 -14.74 5.22
C PHE A 159 5.77 -16.01 6.06
N ASP A 160 5.16 -17.06 5.51
CA ASP A 160 4.83 -18.28 6.26
C ASP A 160 6.05 -18.94 6.91
N ALA A 161 7.20 -18.91 6.23
CA ALA A 161 8.45 -19.42 6.80
C ALA A 161 8.99 -18.61 7.99
N ILE A 162 8.59 -17.34 8.10
CA ILE A 162 9.01 -16.42 9.18
C ILE A 162 8.05 -16.52 10.35
N THR A 163 6.75 -16.52 10.10
CA THR A 163 5.71 -16.49 11.13
C THR A 163 5.30 -17.88 11.62
N GLY A 164 5.54 -18.93 10.81
CA GLY A 164 4.99 -20.28 11.04
C GLY A 164 3.48 -20.38 10.78
N ASN A 165 2.81 -19.29 10.42
CA ASN A 165 1.37 -19.22 10.20
C ASN A 165 1.04 -19.59 8.74
N ARG A 166 0.46 -20.79 8.55
CA ARG A 166 0.11 -21.34 7.23
C ARG A 166 -1.37 -21.22 6.89
N LEU A 167 -2.14 -20.41 7.60
CA LEU A 167 -3.52 -20.13 7.22
C LEU A 167 -3.54 -19.54 5.80
N ASP A 168 -4.34 -20.13 4.94
CA ASP A 168 -4.50 -19.70 3.53
C ASP A 168 -5.91 -19.17 3.31
N PHE A 169 -6.01 -17.86 3.07
CA PHE A 169 -7.25 -17.16 2.79
C PHE A 169 -7.54 -17.06 1.28
N TRP A 170 -6.67 -17.65 0.45
CA TRP A 170 -6.84 -17.70 -1.00
C TRP A 170 -6.44 -19.04 -1.60
N PRO A 171 -7.07 -20.14 -1.14
CA PRO A 171 -6.71 -21.49 -1.55
C PRO A 171 -6.96 -21.70 -3.04
N ALA A 172 -6.05 -22.44 -3.70
CA ALA A 172 -6.06 -22.64 -5.15
C ALA A 172 -7.40 -23.15 -5.68
N ALA A 173 -8.05 -24.06 -4.95
CA ALA A 173 -9.34 -24.64 -5.33
C ALA A 173 -10.51 -23.62 -5.38
N SER A 174 -10.40 -22.50 -4.65
CA SER A 174 -11.47 -21.50 -4.53
C SER A 174 -11.19 -20.22 -5.31
N ARG A 175 -10.04 -20.08 -5.95
CA ARG A 175 -9.62 -18.82 -6.60
C ARG A 175 -10.60 -18.35 -7.67
N ASN A 176 -11.09 -19.28 -8.50
CA ASN A 176 -12.02 -18.94 -9.59
C ASN A 176 -13.43 -18.56 -9.08
N ALA A 177 -13.79 -18.94 -7.85
CA ALA A 177 -15.07 -18.60 -7.23
C ALA A 177 -14.97 -17.37 -6.30
N CYS A 178 -13.79 -16.80 -6.13
CA CYS A 178 -13.56 -15.69 -5.20
C CYS A 178 -13.93 -14.35 -5.85
N LEU A 179 -15.15 -13.86 -5.57
CA LEU A 179 -15.69 -12.61 -6.10
C LEU A 179 -15.00 -11.35 -5.54
N LEU A 180 -14.32 -11.45 -4.39
CA LEU A 180 -13.64 -10.30 -3.76
C LEU A 180 -12.49 -9.71 -4.61
N TYR A 181 -12.04 -10.43 -5.62
CA TYR A 181 -10.93 -10.03 -6.49
C TYR A 181 -11.36 -9.71 -7.92
N THR A 182 -12.65 -9.79 -8.21
CA THR A 182 -13.22 -9.57 -9.55
C THR A 182 -14.11 -8.33 -9.61
N SER A 183 -14.31 -7.66 -8.48
CA SER A 183 -15.05 -6.39 -8.43
C SER A 183 -14.07 -5.21 -8.53
N ASP A 184 -13.63 -4.92 -9.72
CA ASP A 184 -13.11 -3.62 -10.11
C ASP A 184 -14.20 -2.83 -10.82
#